data_6f9bf6c36dbb39ec96c51bc7eb14901a
#
_entry.id   6f9bf6c36dbb39ec96c51bc7eb14901a
#
_cell.length_a   1.000
_cell.length_b   1.000
_cell.length_c   1.000
_cell.angle_alpha   90.00
_cell.angle_beta   90.00
_cell.angle_gamma   90.00
#
_symmetry.space_group_name_H-M   'P 1'
#
loop_
_entity.id
_entity.type
_entity.pdbx_description
1 polymer ?
#
loop_
_entity_poly.entity_id
_entity_poly.type
_entity_poly.pdbx_seq_one_letter_code
_entity_poly.pdbx_strand_id
1 'polypeptide(L)'
;MSSKQNLTTVFNKESGEIHLGGIDALVRLTLDQVRTDERRGLKTGMFVSGYRGSPVGMLDAALIKQQKLLLEHNIKFVDGLNEDLAATAVWGTQMMHTVGKQKFDGVTGMWYGKAPGVDRSGDALKHANYTGIGKN
;
A
#
# COMPACT_ATOMS: atom_id res chain seq x y z
N MET A 1 -34.04 -4.12 -1.54
CA MET A 1 -33.49 -2.84 -2.05
C MET A 1 -32.14 -2.65 -1.42
N SER A 2 -31.07 -2.98 -2.15
CA SER A 2 -29.70 -2.80 -1.66
C SER A 2 -29.34 -1.33 -1.77
N SER A 3 -29.23 -0.64 -0.65
CA SER A 3 -28.73 0.74 -0.61
C SER A 3 -27.29 0.70 -1.14
N LYS A 4 -27.03 1.37 -2.27
CA LYS A 4 -25.68 1.70 -2.72
C LYS A 4 -25.05 2.53 -1.61
N GLN A 5 -24.36 1.88 -0.67
CA GLN A 5 -23.52 2.61 0.28
C GLN A 5 -22.56 3.48 -0.54
N ASN A 6 -22.57 4.77 -0.27
CA ASN A 6 -21.72 5.71 -0.98
C ASN A 6 -20.27 5.31 -0.67
N LEU A 7 -19.52 4.85 -1.66
CA LEU A 7 -18.15 4.33 -1.51
C LEU A 7 -17.24 5.29 -0.72
N THR A 8 -17.46 6.59 -0.87
CA THR A 8 -16.75 7.63 -0.11
C THR A 8 -16.98 7.49 1.41
N THR A 9 -18.21 7.16 1.83
CA THR A 9 -18.55 6.98 3.25
C THR A 9 -17.83 5.78 3.86
N VAL A 10 -17.67 4.70 3.08
CA VAL A 10 -17.06 3.46 3.54
C VAL A 10 -15.55 3.63 3.82
N PHE A 11 -14.85 4.38 3.00
CA PHE A 11 -13.41 4.64 3.18
C PHE A 11 -13.14 5.68 4.29
N ASN A 12 -14.09 6.60 4.55
CA ASN A 12 -13.93 7.64 5.56
C ASN A 12 -14.41 7.23 6.97
N LYS A 13 -15.18 6.14 7.08
CA LYS A 13 -15.70 5.69 8.37
C LYS A 13 -14.58 5.10 9.23
N GLU A 14 -14.29 5.71 10.39
CA GLU A 14 -13.17 5.31 11.26
C GLU A 14 -13.56 4.31 12.36
N SER A 15 -14.83 4.10 12.61
CA SER A 15 -15.30 3.17 13.67
C SER A 15 -16.62 2.49 13.30
N GLY A 16 -16.90 1.35 13.95
CA GLY A 16 -18.10 0.55 13.77
C GLY A 16 -17.98 -0.42 12.58
N GLU A 17 -19.03 -1.19 12.35
CA GLU A 17 -19.08 -2.21 11.30
C GLU A 17 -19.16 -1.61 9.90
N ILE A 18 -18.44 -2.22 8.98
CA ILE A 18 -18.39 -1.85 7.56
C ILE A 18 -18.50 -3.12 6.73
N HIS A 19 -19.36 -3.10 5.72
CA HIS A 19 -19.44 -4.16 4.73
C HIS A 19 -18.67 -3.76 3.47
N LEU A 20 -17.65 -4.52 3.13
CA LEU A 20 -16.75 -4.28 1.99
C LEU A 20 -16.61 -5.52 1.11
N GLY A 21 -16.49 -5.31 -0.18
CA GLY A 21 -15.89 -6.32 -1.06
C GLY A 21 -14.38 -6.49 -0.78
N GLY A 22 -13.82 -7.64 -1.13
CA GLY A 22 -12.41 -7.94 -0.83
C GLY A 22 -11.43 -6.90 -1.41
N ILE A 23 -11.67 -6.39 -2.62
CA ILE A 23 -10.83 -5.36 -3.24
C ILE A 23 -10.91 -4.03 -2.46
N ASP A 24 -12.12 -3.59 -2.11
CA ASP A 24 -12.29 -2.36 -1.32
C ASP A 24 -11.70 -2.52 0.10
N ALA A 25 -11.73 -3.72 0.67
CA ALA A 25 -11.08 -4.02 1.94
C ALA A 25 -9.55 -3.86 1.85
N LEU A 26 -8.93 -4.28 0.74
CA LEU A 26 -7.49 -4.09 0.52
C LEU A 26 -7.12 -2.60 0.37
N VAL A 27 -7.95 -1.81 -0.34
CA VAL A 27 -7.76 -0.36 -0.40
C VAL A 27 -7.92 0.25 0.98
N ARG A 28 -8.95 -0.14 1.73
CA ARG A 28 -9.19 0.36 3.08
C ARG A 28 -8.07 0.00 4.05
N LEU A 29 -7.47 -1.19 3.93
CA LEU A 29 -6.33 -1.61 4.74
C LEU A 29 -5.20 -0.57 4.72
N THR A 30 -4.95 0.05 3.56
CA THR A 30 -3.92 1.09 3.45
C THR A 30 -4.24 2.32 4.30
N LEU A 31 -5.50 2.75 4.30
CA LEU A 31 -5.97 3.88 5.12
C LEU A 31 -5.93 3.55 6.61
N ASP A 32 -6.39 2.37 6.99
CA ASP A 32 -6.46 1.96 8.39
C ASP A 32 -5.05 1.75 8.99
N GLN A 33 -4.06 1.36 8.18
CA GLN A 33 -2.66 1.31 8.61
C GLN A 33 -2.15 2.72 8.98
N VAL A 34 -2.29 3.69 8.09
CA VAL A 34 -1.82 5.06 8.34
C VAL A 34 -2.57 5.68 9.53
N ARG A 35 -3.88 5.51 9.62
CA ARG A 35 -4.68 5.97 10.77
C ARG A 35 -4.24 5.34 12.08
N THR A 36 -3.83 4.07 12.04
CA THR A 36 -3.32 3.38 13.23
C THR A 36 -1.98 3.97 13.67
N ASP A 37 -1.12 4.29 12.74
CA ASP A 37 0.15 4.94 13.03
C ASP A 37 -0.06 6.35 13.59
N GLU A 38 -0.95 7.14 13.00
CA GLU A 38 -1.33 8.47 13.51
C GLU A 38 -1.85 8.41 14.96
N ARG A 39 -2.70 7.41 15.29
CA ARG A 39 -3.16 7.19 16.68
C ARG A 39 -2.05 6.82 17.64
N ARG A 40 -0.94 6.28 17.13
CA ARG A 40 0.28 6.00 17.91
C ARG A 40 1.24 7.19 17.97
N GLY A 41 0.89 8.32 17.38
CA GLY A 41 1.72 9.52 17.32
C GLY A 41 2.82 9.48 16.27
N LEU A 42 2.75 8.54 15.30
CA LEU A 42 3.71 8.40 14.21
C LEU A 42 3.20 9.12 12.96
N LYS A 43 4.08 9.84 12.29
CA LYS A 43 3.83 10.44 10.98
C LYS A 43 4.39 9.52 9.90
N THR A 44 3.62 8.54 9.46
CA THR A 44 4.05 7.61 8.43
C THR A 44 3.52 7.98 7.04
N GLY A 45 4.20 7.47 6.02
CA GLY A 45 3.69 7.37 4.66
C GLY A 45 3.45 5.91 4.29
N MET A 46 2.75 5.68 3.18
CA MET A 46 2.61 4.34 2.62
C MET A 46 2.88 4.35 1.13
N PHE A 47 3.59 3.34 0.66
CA PHE A 47 3.85 3.13 -0.76
C PHE A 47 3.30 1.78 -1.19
N VAL A 48 2.43 1.81 -2.19
CA VAL A 48 1.78 0.62 -2.75
C VAL A 48 2.23 0.44 -4.19
N SER A 49 2.72 -0.75 -4.52
CA SER A 49 3.07 -1.10 -5.90
C SER A 49 2.83 -2.58 -6.17
N GLY A 50 2.49 -2.90 -7.40
CA GLY A 50 2.26 -4.26 -7.86
C GLY A 50 2.06 -4.27 -9.37
N TYR A 51 1.83 -5.44 -9.93
CA TYR A 51 1.66 -5.60 -11.38
C TYR A 51 0.21 -5.91 -11.74
N ARG A 52 -0.28 -5.26 -12.77
CA ARG A 52 -1.62 -5.49 -13.35
C ARG A 52 -1.79 -6.93 -13.78
N GLY A 53 -3.02 -7.45 -13.71
CA GLY A 53 -3.31 -8.83 -14.11
C GLY A 53 -2.96 -9.87 -13.04
N SER A 54 -2.61 -9.45 -11.84
CA SER A 54 -2.56 -10.32 -10.65
C SER A 54 -3.93 -10.97 -10.39
N PRO A 55 -4.01 -12.15 -9.70
CA PRO A 55 -5.29 -12.69 -9.25
C PRO A 55 -6.08 -11.73 -8.37
N VAL A 56 -5.44 -10.73 -7.81
CA VAL A 56 -6.08 -9.58 -7.16
C VAL A 56 -6.50 -8.56 -8.24
N GLY A 57 -7.16 -9.05 -9.27
CA GLY A 57 -7.66 -8.21 -10.36
C GLY A 57 -8.49 -7.05 -9.84
N MET A 58 -8.41 -5.90 -10.48
CA MET A 58 -9.12 -4.67 -10.12
C MET A 58 -8.57 -3.91 -8.89
N LEU A 59 -7.57 -4.40 -8.17
CA LEU A 59 -6.98 -3.64 -7.05
C LEU A 59 -6.32 -2.34 -7.53
N ASP A 60 -5.57 -2.40 -8.63
CA ASP A 60 -4.98 -1.24 -9.31
C ASP A 60 -6.03 -0.19 -9.69
N ALA A 61 -7.12 -0.61 -10.31
CA ALA A 61 -8.22 0.27 -10.68
C ALA A 61 -8.91 0.88 -9.44
N ALA A 62 -9.08 0.11 -8.37
CA ALA A 62 -9.65 0.58 -7.12
C ALA A 62 -8.74 1.61 -6.41
N LEU A 63 -7.42 1.36 -6.38
CA LEU A 63 -6.43 2.31 -5.85
C LEU A 63 -6.39 3.61 -6.66
N ILE A 64 -6.40 3.53 -7.99
CA ILE A 64 -6.46 4.71 -8.88
C ILE A 64 -7.74 5.50 -8.62
N LYS A 65 -8.88 4.83 -8.50
CA LYS A 65 -10.18 5.48 -8.23
C LYS A 65 -10.18 6.26 -6.92
N GLN A 66 -9.45 5.81 -5.92
CA GLN A 66 -9.34 6.45 -4.61
C GLN A 66 -8.07 7.31 -4.47
N GLN A 67 -7.32 7.53 -5.54
CA GLN A 67 -6.00 8.17 -5.51
C GLN A 67 -5.99 9.50 -4.76
N LYS A 68 -7.01 10.34 -4.94
CA LYS A 68 -7.10 11.63 -4.23
C LYS A 68 -7.14 11.43 -2.72
N LEU A 69 -8.03 10.58 -2.24
CA LEU A 69 -8.15 10.26 -0.80
C LEU A 69 -6.87 9.63 -0.26
N LEU A 70 -6.26 8.72 -1.00
CA LEU A 70 -5.02 8.07 -0.59
C LEU A 70 -3.87 9.08 -0.45
N LEU A 71 -3.73 10.02 -1.39
CA LEU A 71 -2.70 11.07 -1.32
C LEU A 71 -2.92 12.03 -0.14
N GLU A 72 -4.16 12.35 0.22
CA GLU A 72 -4.51 13.14 1.41
C GLU A 72 -4.01 12.47 2.70
N HIS A 73 -3.93 11.14 2.72
CA HIS A 73 -3.39 10.33 3.81
C HIS A 73 -1.93 9.89 3.62
N ASN A 74 -1.16 10.56 2.77
CA ASN A 74 0.25 10.21 2.47
C ASN A 74 0.44 8.79 1.93
N ILE A 75 -0.56 8.24 1.26
CA ILE A 75 -0.51 6.93 0.61
C ILE A 75 -0.31 7.15 -0.88
N LYS A 76 0.80 6.63 -1.41
CA LYS A 76 1.12 6.73 -2.84
C LYS A 76 1.05 5.36 -3.49
N PHE A 77 0.16 5.23 -4.46
CA PHE A 77 0.12 4.09 -5.37
C PHE A 77 0.89 4.40 -6.66
N VAL A 78 1.75 3.47 -7.06
CA VAL A 78 2.46 3.50 -8.34
C VAL A 78 2.35 2.13 -8.98
N ASP A 79 1.74 2.09 -10.15
CA ASP A 79 1.62 0.88 -10.93
C ASP A 79 3.00 0.36 -11.37
N GLY A 80 3.28 -0.90 -11.09
CA GLY A 80 4.56 -1.51 -11.48
C GLY A 80 4.58 -1.88 -12.96
N LEU A 81 5.68 -1.63 -13.62
CA LEU A 81 5.88 -2.09 -15.00
C LEU A 81 5.91 -3.63 -15.08
N ASN A 82 6.41 -4.25 -14.02
CA ASN A 82 6.33 -5.68 -13.75
C ASN A 82 6.48 -5.91 -12.24
N GLU A 83 6.32 -7.18 -11.79
CA GLU A 83 6.35 -7.54 -10.36
C GLU A 83 7.69 -7.24 -9.71
N ASP A 84 8.78 -7.49 -10.40
CA ASP A 84 10.16 -7.31 -9.97
C ASP A 84 10.49 -5.83 -9.73
N LEU A 85 10.18 -4.96 -10.69
CA LEU A 85 10.34 -3.52 -10.53
C LEU A 85 9.42 -2.94 -9.44
N ALA A 86 8.19 -3.47 -9.31
CA ALA A 86 7.30 -3.09 -8.22
C ALA A 86 7.88 -3.46 -6.84
N ALA A 87 8.43 -4.68 -6.69
CA ALA A 87 9.09 -5.12 -5.47
C ALA A 87 10.32 -4.27 -5.14
N THR A 88 11.15 -3.97 -6.15
CA THR A 88 12.32 -3.11 -6.02
C THR A 88 11.94 -1.69 -5.59
N ALA A 89 10.86 -1.14 -6.16
CA ALA A 89 10.37 0.19 -5.77
C ALA A 89 9.87 0.22 -4.31
N VAL A 90 9.14 -0.83 -3.88
CA VAL A 90 8.73 -0.97 -2.47
C VAL A 90 9.95 -1.09 -1.57
N TRP A 91 10.92 -1.95 -1.92
CA TRP A 91 12.18 -2.06 -1.17
C TRP A 91 12.91 -0.72 -1.05
N GLY A 92 13.00 0.06 -2.16
CA GLY A 92 13.61 1.38 -2.14
C GLY A 92 13.02 2.32 -1.08
N THR A 93 11.72 2.22 -0.81
CA THR A 93 11.09 3.02 0.26
C THR A 93 11.53 2.62 1.67
N GLN A 94 11.95 1.38 1.87
CA GLN A 94 12.46 0.88 3.14
C GLN A 94 13.90 1.34 3.43
N MET A 95 14.60 1.79 2.38
CA MET A 95 15.98 2.29 2.44
C MET A 95 16.06 3.83 2.62
N MET A 96 14.94 4.51 2.87
CA MET A 96 14.89 5.97 2.99
C MET A 96 15.85 6.53 4.04
N HIS A 97 16.13 5.79 5.11
CA HIS A 97 17.06 6.17 6.16
C HIS A 97 18.51 6.34 5.67
N THR A 98 18.87 5.77 4.51
CA THR A 98 20.21 5.89 3.92
C THR A 98 20.38 7.13 3.03
N VAL A 99 19.29 7.82 2.67
CA VAL A 99 19.27 8.86 1.63
C VAL A 99 19.25 10.28 2.21
N GLY A 100 19.27 10.42 3.53
CA GLY A 100 19.35 11.73 4.20
C GLY A 100 18.09 12.11 4.98
N LYS A 101 17.68 13.38 4.97
CA LYS A 101 16.59 13.87 5.80
C LYS A 101 15.24 13.29 5.37
N GLN A 102 14.61 12.55 6.27
CA GLN A 102 13.32 11.90 6.04
C GLN A 102 12.17 12.89 6.26
N LYS A 103 11.10 12.71 5.48
CA LYS A 103 9.84 13.46 5.61
C LYS A 103 8.87 12.78 6.59
N PHE A 104 9.01 11.48 6.76
CA PHE A 104 8.16 10.62 7.57
C PHE A 104 9.01 9.86 8.60
N ASP A 105 8.39 9.46 9.69
CA ASP A 105 9.01 8.59 10.70
C ASP A 105 9.30 7.19 10.13
N GLY A 106 8.47 6.77 9.16
CA GLY A 106 8.65 5.53 8.43
C GLY A 106 7.73 5.47 7.20
N VAL A 107 7.95 4.49 6.35
CA VAL A 107 7.11 4.20 5.19
C VAL A 107 6.69 2.74 5.20
N THR A 108 5.39 2.48 5.29
CA THR A 108 4.86 1.14 5.12
C THR A 108 4.83 0.78 3.63
N GLY A 109 5.45 -0.33 3.27
CA GLY A 109 5.45 -0.85 1.91
C GLY A 109 4.37 -1.91 1.72
N MET A 110 3.57 -1.82 0.66
CA MET A 110 2.66 -2.87 0.22
C MET A 110 3.00 -3.27 -1.21
N TRP A 111 3.39 -4.52 -1.39
CA TRP A 111 3.55 -5.13 -2.69
C TRP A 111 2.47 -6.20 -2.90
N TYR A 112 1.94 -6.31 -4.11
CA TYR A 112 1.00 -7.36 -4.48
C TYR A 112 1.36 -8.01 -5.81
N GLY A 113 1.17 -9.32 -5.87
CA GLY A 113 1.44 -10.13 -7.05
C GLY A 113 0.87 -11.54 -6.87
N LYS A 114 0.93 -12.35 -7.92
CA LYS A 114 0.61 -13.77 -7.89
C LYS A 114 1.88 -14.63 -7.70
N ALA A 115 1.74 -15.93 -7.51
CA ALA A 115 2.86 -16.84 -7.27
C ALA A 115 4.01 -16.71 -8.29
N PRO A 116 3.79 -16.69 -9.63
CA PRO A 116 4.87 -16.45 -10.58
C PRO A 116 5.53 -15.07 -10.42
N GLY A 117 4.80 -14.07 -9.96
CA GLY A 117 5.34 -12.74 -9.64
C GLY A 117 6.25 -12.77 -8.41
N VAL A 118 5.93 -13.58 -7.40
CA VAL A 118 6.80 -13.83 -6.24
C VAL A 118 8.11 -14.47 -6.68
N ASP A 119 8.04 -15.51 -7.52
CA ASP A 119 9.22 -16.19 -8.04
C ASP A 119 10.12 -15.22 -8.83
N ARG A 120 9.52 -14.42 -9.70
CA ARG A 120 10.21 -13.39 -10.47
C ARG A 120 10.88 -12.34 -9.57
N SER A 121 10.21 -11.92 -8.50
CA SER A 121 10.68 -10.89 -7.57
C SER A 121 11.59 -11.45 -6.47
N GLY A 122 11.93 -12.74 -6.51
CA GLY A 122 12.65 -13.43 -5.45
C GLY A 122 13.99 -12.78 -5.11
N ASP A 123 14.70 -12.24 -6.07
CA ASP A 123 15.97 -11.53 -5.85
C ASP A 123 15.74 -10.24 -5.05
N ALA A 124 14.84 -9.37 -5.50
CA ALA A 124 14.50 -8.12 -4.80
C ALA A 124 14.01 -8.38 -3.37
N LEU A 125 13.15 -9.39 -3.16
CA LEU A 125 12.64 -9.76 -1.85
C LEU A 125 13.73 -10.29 -0.91
N LYS A 126 14.68 -11.11 -1.42
CA LYS A 126 15.83 -11.60 -0.67
C LYS A 126 16.77 -10.46 -0.29
N HIS A 127 17.06 -9.56 -1.22
CA HIS A 127 17.90 -8.40 -0.93
C HIS A 127 17.23 -7.46 0.09
N ALA A 128 15.94 -7.21 -0.01
CA ALA A 128 15.19 -6.43 0.97
C ALA A 128 15.30 -7.04 2.38
N ASN A 129 15.16 -8.36 2.47
CA ASN A 129 15.29 -9.08 3.74
C ASN A 129 16.74 -9.06 4.29
N TYR A 130 17.74 -9.16 3.40
CA TYR A 130 19.15 -9.15 3.78
C TYR A 130 19.62 -7.76 4.27
N THR A 131 19.22 -6.70 3.57
CA THR A 131 19.61 -5.33 3.92
C THR A 131 18.87 -4.79 5.14
N GLY A 132 17.72 -5.39 5.47
CA GLY A 132 16.86 -4.92 6.55
C GLY A 132 16.11 -3.64 6.18
N ILE A 133 15.51 -3.05 7.20
CA ILE A 133 14.72 -1.82 7.12
C ILE A 133 15.25 -0.78 8.12
N GLY A 134 14.85 0.47 7.97
CA GLY A 134 15.10 1.51 8.98
C GLY A 134 14.47 1.18 10.32
N LYS A 135 14.82 1.96 11.35
CA LYS A 135 14.35 1.72 12.73
C LYS A 135 12.85 1.93 12.96
N ASN A 136 12.16 2.59 12.04
CA ASN A 136 10.72 2.92 12.16
C ASN A 136 9.98 2.49 10.90
#